data_7f1730b7afc4b1f12189e231af55b148
#
_entry.id   7f1730b7afc4b1f12189e231af55b148
#
_cell.length_a   1.000
_cell.length_b   1.000
_cell.length_c   1.000
_cell.angle_alpha   90.00
_cell.angle_beta   90.00
_cell.angle_gamma   90.00
#
_symmetry.space_group_name_H-M   'P 1'
#
loop_
_entity.id
_entity.type
_entity.pdbx_description
1 polymer ?
#
loop_
_entity_poly.entity_id
_entity_poly.type
_entity_poly.pdbx_seq_one_letter_code
_entity_poly.pdbx_strand_id
1 'polypeptide(L)'
;MTDYSRRQFLGHSLGVAGLFTATTLTSCSNLRIFAPGKPGSKMRFGLVTYLWGKDWDLPTLIRNCETTKVLGVELRTQHAHGVESNLNARQRREVRKRFEDSPVTLVGLGTNFAFHHIEHERLQKDIDGAKQYVRLSHDVGGSGVKVKPNDLPEGVPVEKTIEQIGKSLNELGRFGADYGQEIRVEVHGRKTQRLPIMKRIFDVADHPNVGVCWNSNDEDLTGPGLEYNFNLVKNRFGDTVHIRELNIGQYPYQQLINLFVKMDYKGWILLEARTKPKDRIKALAEQRMLFEQMVAKAQARL
;
A
#
# COMPACT_ATOMS: atom_id res chain seq x y z
N MET A 1 -16.33 -6.83 -49.52
CA MET A 1 -17.75 -6.71 -49.92
C MET A 1 -18.54 -6.93 -48.62
N THR A 2 -19.24 -6.01 -48.02
CA THR A 2 -19.71 -4.65 -48.32
C THR A 2 -19.89 -3.91 -46.98
N ASP A 3 -19.44 -2.69 -47.02
CA ASP A 3 -19.68 -1.61 -46.06
C ASP A 3 -21.17 -1.42 -45.75
N TYR A 4 -21.53 -1.13 -44.50
CA TYR A 4 -22.77 -0.42 -44.18
C TYR A 4 -22.50 0.76 -43.24
N SER A 5 -22.54 1.90 -43.87
CA SER A 5 -22.40 3.24 -43.35
C SER A 5 -23.62 3.67 -42.49
N ARG A 6 -23.34 4.38 -41.39
CA ARG A 6 -24.30 5.20 -40.69
C ARG A 6 -24.69 6.42 -41.56
N ARG A 7 -25.94 6.53 -41.96
CA ARG A 7 -26.67 7.81 -42.15
C ARG A 7 -28.06 7.59 -42.70
N GLN A 8 -28.99 8.41 -42.25
CA GLN A 8 -30.32 8.71 -42.79
C GLN A 8 -31.51 8.03 -42.11
N PHE A 9 -32.08 8.79 -41.16
CA PHE A 9 -33.53 8.91 -41.10
C PHE A 9 -33.88 10.36 -40.68
N LEU A 10 -34.14 11.19 -41.67
CA LEU A 10 -34.86 12.45 -41.57
C LEU A 10 -36.10 12.31 -42.46
N GLY A 11 -37.27 12.66 -41.92
CA GLY A 11 -38.34 13.07 -42.76
C GLY A 11 -39.77 12.79 -42.28
N HIS A 12 -40.42 13.88 -41.87
CA HIS A 12 -41.84 14.24 -42.01
C HIS A 12 -42.87 13.55 -41.14
N SER A 13 -43.55 14.41 -40.31
CA SER A 13 -44.99 14.61 -40.48
C SER A 13 -45.54 15.70 -39.52
N LEU A 14 -46.19 16.53 -40.12
CA LEU A 14 -47.28 17.48 -39.85
C LEU A 14 -48.05 17.39 -38.54
N GLY A 15 -48.39 18.59 -38.08
CA GLY A 15 -49.02 19.01 -36.86
C GLY A 15 -50.46 18.54 -36.58
N VAL A 16 -50.74 18.58 -35.30
CA VAL A 16 -52.08 18.79 -34.72
C VAL A 16 -51.89 19.69 -33.50
N ALA A 17 -52.55 20.83 -33.55
CA ALA A 17 -52.63 21.77 -32.43
C ALA A 17 -53.55 21.20 -31.36
N GLY A 18 -53.02 20.91 -30.19
CA GLY A 18 -53.74 20.57 -28.99
C GLY A 18 -53.27 21.45 -27.84
N LEU A 19 -54.12 22.31 -27.31
CA LEU A 19 -53.89 23.05 -26.07
C LEU A 19 -53.69 22.04 -24.93
N PHE A 20 -52.45 21.95 -24.42
CA PHE A 20 -52.18 21.32 -23.12
C PHE A 20 -51.62 22.35 -22.17
N THR A 21 -52.42 22.60 -21.11
CA THR A 21 -51.99 23.33 -19.92
C THR A 21 -50.70 22.73 -19.37
N ALA A 22 -49.62 23.52 -19.41
CA ALA A 22 -48.35 23.15 -18.85
C ALA A 22 -48.42 23.18 -17.31
N THR A 23 -48.67 22.04 -16.71
CA THR A 23 -48.29 21.79 -15.30
C THR A 23 -46.81 21.57 -15.25
N THR A 24 -46.08 22.60 -14.82
CA THR A 24 -44.64 22.50 -14.51
C THR A 24 -44.45 21.56 -13.31
N LEU A 25 -44.23 20.28 -13.56
CA LEU A 25 -43.64 19.37 -12.59
C LEU A 25 -42.18 19.76 -12.39
N THR A 26 -41.96 20.60 -11.38
CA THR A 26 -40.61 20.87 -10.87
C THR A 26 -40.10 19.58 -10.25
N SER A 27 -39.46 18.74 -11.07
CA SER A 27 -38.72 17.60 -10.60
C SER A 27 -37.47 18.11 -9.85
N CYS A 28 -37.61 18.32 -8.54
CA CYS A 28 -36.49 18.50 -7.67
C CYS A 28 -35.72 17.18 -7.65
N SER A 29 -34.79 17.01 -8.61
CA SER A 29 -33.74 16.04 -8.48
C SER A 29 -32.93 16.41 -7.25
N ASN A 30 -33.24 15.76 -6.13
CA ASN A 30 -32.38 15.77 -4.95
C ASN A 30 -31.01 15.13 -5.35
N LEU A 31 -30.14 15.92 -5.93
CA LEU A 31 -28.72 15.63 -5.94
C LEU A 31 -28.31 15.58 -4.47
N ARG A 32 -28.27 14.35 -3.91
CA ARG A 32 -27.57 14.12 -2.65
C ARG A 32 -26.11 14.43 -2.90
N ILE A 33 -25.73 15.67 -2.64
CA ILE A 33 -24.31 16.04 -2.46
C ILE A 33 -23.88 15.23 -1.23
N PHE A 34 -23.23 14.09 -1.46
CA PHE A 34 -22.59 13.37 -0.38
C PHE A 34 -21.55 14.32 0.23
N ALA A 35 -21.76 14.70 1.47
CA ALA A 35 -20.76 15.47 2.20
C ALA A 35 -19.42 14.73 2.08
N PRO A 36 -18.33 15.43 1.74
CA PRO A 36 -17.02 14.80 1.67
C PRO A 36 -16.74 14.11 3.02
N GLY A 37 -16.34 12.84 2.98
CA GLY A 37 -16.01 12.12 4.20
C GLY A 37 -14.90 12.84 4.97
N LYS A 38 -14.85 12.71 6.29
CA LYS A 38 -13.79 13.31 7.10
C LYS A 38 -12.42 12.89 6.58
N PRO A 39 -11.41 13.78 6.59
CA PRO A 39 -10.04 13.40 6.20
C PRO A 39 -9.56 12.15 6.94
N GLY A 40 -8.84 11.26 6.25
CA GLY A 40 -8.37 10.00 6.78
C GLY A 40 -9.43 8.90 6.94
N SER A 41 -10.71 9.15 6.59
CA SER A 41 -11.77 8.14 6.67
C SER A 41 -11.57 6.95 5.73
N LYS A 42 -10.66 7.07 4.76
CA LYS A 42 -10.30 6.00 3.82
C LYS A 42 -9.05 5.23 4.22
N MET A 43 -8.39 5.59 5.33
CA MET A 43 -7.31 4.78 5.88
C MET A 43 -7.85 3.43 6.36
N ARG A 44 -7.10 2.38 6.10
CA ARG A 44 -7.47 1.01 6.45
C ARG A 44 -6.39 0.37 7.32
N PHE A 45 -6.79 -0.45 8.27
CA PHE A 45 -5.86 -1.16 9.13
C PHE A 45 -5.66 -2.60 8.67
N GLY A 46 -4.41 -3.07 8.65
CA GLY A 46 -4.06 -4.42 8.21
C GLY A 46 -2.88 -5.00 8.99
N LEU A 47 -2.44 -6.19 8.57
CA LEU A 47 -1.37 -6.97 9.18
C LEU A 47 -0.27 -7.24 8.16
N VAL A 48 1.00 -7.07 8.56
CA VAL A 48 2.14 -7.72 7.93
C VAL A 48 2.37 -9.06 8.64
N THR A 49 2.49 -10.17 7.91
CA THR A 49 2.67 -11.51 8.52
C THR A 49 4.02 -11.70 9.23
N TYR A 50 4.62 -10.66 9.78
CA TYR A 50 5.93 -10.71 10.42
C TYR A 50 5.95 -11.69 11.62
N LEU A 51 6.00 -11.21 12.87
CA LEU A 51 6.06 -12.16 14.01
C LEU A 51 4.70 -12.75 14.36
N TRP A 52 3.60 -12.01 14.17
CA TRP A 52 2.29 -12.47 14.62
C TRP A 52 1.61 -13.42 13.63
N GLY A 53 1.93 -13.35 12.34
CA GLY A 53 1.32 -14.19 11.31
C GLY A 53 2.26 -15.18 10.63
N LYS A 54 3.56 -15.24 11.02
CA LYS A 54 4.58 -16.00 10.29
C LYS A 54 4.34 -17.52 10.24
N ASP A 55 3.70 -18.06 11.23
CA ASP A 55 3.41 -19.49 11.42
C ASP A 55 1.96 -19.86 11.09
N TRP A 56 1.17 -18.93 10.59
CA TRP A 56 -0.17 -19.19 10.09
C TRP A 56 -0.13 -19.62 8.63
N ASP A 57 -0.69 -20.79 8.32
CA ASP A 57 -0.99 -21.16 6.93
C ASP A 57 -2.05 -20.21 6.34
N LEU A 58 -2.22 -20.21 5.04
CA LEU A 58 -3.10 -19.26 4.37
C LEU A 58 -4.56 -19.32 4.84
N PRO A 59 -5.21 -20.50 5.02
CA PRO A 59 -6.55 -20.56 5.55
C PRO A 59 -6.67 -20.03 7.00
N THR A 60 -5.69 -20.33 7.84
CA THR A 60 -5.67 -19.85 9.24
C THR A 60 -5.46 -18.35 9.29
N LEU A 61 -4.57 -17.80 8.45
CA LEU A 61 -4.33 -16.36 8.35
C LEU A 61 -5.62 -15.61 7.97
N ILE A 62 -6.29 -16.04 6.91
CA ILE A 62 -7.55 -15.42 6.45
C ILE A 62 -8.60 -15.46 7.57
N ARG A 63 -8.86 -16.62 8.16
CA ARG A 63 -9.81 -16.78 9.27
C ARG A 63 -9.49 -15.88 10.47
N ASN A 64 -8.21 -15.75 10.84
CA ASN A 64 -7.80 -14.90 11.95
C ASN A 64 -7.99 -13.42 11.63
N CYS A 65 -7.71 -13.00 10.40
CA CYS A 65 -7.97 -11.64 9.93
C CYS A 65 -9.48 -11.33 9.92
N GLU A 66 -10.33 -12.26 9.47
CA GLU A 66 -11.79 -12.14 9.51
C GLU A 66 -12.30 -11.98 10.95
N THR A 67 -11.86 -12.86 11.85
CA THR A 67 -12.25 -12.87 13.26
C THR A 67 -11.93 -11.54 13.94
N THR A 68 -10.78 -10.99 13.66
CA THR A 68 -10.31 -9.73 14.27
C THR A 68 -10.77 -8.47 13.54
N LYS A 69 -11.42 -8.62 12.38
CA LYS A 69 -11.78 -7.52 11.47
C LYS A 69 -10.56 -6.71 10.98
N VAL A 70 -9.40 -7.33 10.92
CA VAL A 70 -8.17 -6.78 10.32
C VAL A 70 -8.13 -7.26 8.87
N LEU A 71 -8.82 -6.54 7.99
CA LEU A 71 -9.21 -7.03 6.66
C LEU A 71 -8.20 -6.74 5.55
N GLY A 72 -6.95 -6.42 5.87
CA GLY A 72 -5.86 -6.31 4.92
C GLY A 72 -4.63 -7.07 5.38
N VAL A 73 -3.93 -7.71 4.46
CA VAL A 73 -2.70 -8.45 4.80
C VAL A 73 -1.61 -8.27 3.76
N GLU A 74 -0.40 -7.97 4.22
CA GLU A 74 0.84 -8.09 3.45
C GLU A 74 1.53 -9.40 3.83
N LEU A 75 1.77 -10.25 2.84
CA LEU A 75 2.43 -11.55 3.03
C LEU A 75 3.94 -11.39 2.95
N ARG A 76 4.65 -11.55 4.08
CA ARG A 76 6.11 -11.65 4.09
C ARG A 76 6.56 -12.97 3.48
N THR A 77 7.59 -12.91 2.66
CA THR A 77 8.20 -14.11 2.04
C THR A 77 8.71 -15.11 3.07
N GLN A 78 8.70 -16.38 2.72
CA GLN A 78 9.23 -17.52 3.50
C GLN A 78 8.48 -17.78 4.81
N HIS A 79 7.19 -17.45 4.85
CA HIS A 79 6.31 -17.72 5.97
C HIS A 79 5.36 -18.91 5.69
N ALA A 80 4.69 -19.42 6.72
CA ALA A 80 3.87 -20.63 6.65
C ALA A 80 2.69 -20.56 5.68
N HIS A 81 2.24 -19.36 5.26
CA HIS A 81 1.19 -19.19 4.24
C HIS A 81 1.57 -19.79 2.88
N GLY A 82 2.88 -19.99 2.60
CA GLY A 82 3.38 -20.69 1.42
C GLY A 82 3.17 -19.98 0.08
N VAL A 83 2.84 -18.68 0.07
CA VAL A 83 2.66 -17.89 -1.17
C VAL A 83 4.02 -17.38 -1.64
N GLU A 84 4.66 -18.14 -2.54
CA GLU A 84 6.03 -17.95 -2.99
C GLU A 84 6.16 -17.98 -4.52
N SER A 85 7.27 -17.46 -5.05
CA SER A 85 7.47 -17.31 -6.50
C SER A 85 7.51 -18.64 -7.28
N ASN A 86 7.76 -19.76 -6.59
CA ASN A 86 7.77 -21.12 -7.18
C ASN A 86 6.37 -21.72 -7.36
N LEU A 87 5.29 -21.07 -6.92
CA LEU A 87 3.93 -21.54 -7.16
C LEU A 87 3.63 -21.60 -8.64
N ASN A 88 3.05 -22.72 -9.09
CA ASN A 88 2.55 -22.85 -10.46
C ASN A 88 1.25 -22.08 -10.69
N ALA A 89 0.82 -21.92 -11.94
CA ALA A 89 -0.36 -21.12 -12.30
C ALA A 89 -1.66 -21.58 -11.60
N ARG A 90 -1.86 -22.91 -11.40
CA ARG A 90 -3.02 -23.43 -10.69
C ARG A 90 -3.02 -22.99 -9.21
N GLN A 91 -1.87 -23.13 -8.55
CA GLN A 91 -1.71 -22.73 -7.14
C GLN A 91 -1.91 -21.22 -6.96
N ARG A 92 -1.38 -20.37 -7.86
CA ARG A 92 -1.61 -18.92 -7.83
C ARG A 92 -3.09 -18.57 -7.94
N ARG A 93 -3.82 -19.21 -8.86
CA ARG A 93 -5.29 -19.03 -8.96
C ARG A 93 -6.04 -19.48 -7.70
N GLU A 94 -5.59 -20.57 -7.06
CA GLU A 94 -6.18 -21.02 -5.79
C GLU A 94 -5.96 -20.00 -4.67
N VAL A 95 -4.75 -19.44 -4.53
CA VAL A 95 -4.46 -18.36 -3.58
C VAL A 95 -5.38 -17.16 -3.84
N ARG A 96 -5.45 -16.69 -5.08
CA ARG A 96 -6.31 -15.58 -5.49
C ARG A 96 -7.77 -15.83 -5.10
N LYS A 97 -8.29 -17.00 -5.46
CA LYS A 97 -9.67 -17.38 -5.14
C LYS A 97 -9.95 -17.36 -3.64
N ARG A 98 -9.02 -17.82 -2.79
CA ARG A 98 -9.20 -17.79 -1.33
C ARG A 98 -9.37 -16.38 -0.79
N PHE A 99 -8.65 -15.40 -1.32
CA PHE A 99 -8.84 -13.99 -0.97
C PHE A 99 -10.16 -13.45 -1.55
N GLU A 100 -10.49 -13.76 -2.80
CA GLU A 100 -11.75 -13.33 -3.45
C GLU A 100 -13.00 -13.91 -2.73
N ASP A 101 -12.91 -15.11 -2.17
CA ASP A 101 -13.99 -15.75 -1.39
C ASP A 101 -14.07 -15.25 0.07
N SER A 102 -13.21 -14.30 0.47
CA SER A 102 -13.13 -13.78 1.84
C SER A 102 -13.26 -12.25 1.86
N PRO A 103 -13.57 -11.62 3.01
CA PRO A 103 -13.54 -10.17 3.12
C PRO A 103 -12.10 -9.63 3.29
N VAL A 104 -11.07 -10.48 3.30
CA VAL A 104 -9.68 -10.09 3.52
C VAL A 104 -9.02 -9.72 2.20
N THR A 105 -8.48 -8.52 2.11
CA THR A 105 -7.71 -8.04 0.95
C THR A 105 -6.26 -8.50 1.06
N LEU A 106 -5.74 -9.15 0.02
CA LEU A 106 -4.30 -9.29 -0.16
C LEU A 106 -3.74 -7.94 -0.59
N VAL A 107 -3.10 -7.22 0.33
CA VAL A 107 -2.55 -5.88 0.08
C VAL A 107 -1.30 -5.96 -0.80
N GLY A 108 -0.48 -6.99 -0.61
CA GLY A 108 0.72 -7.21 -1.40
C GLY A 108 1.69 -8.19 -0.78
N LEU A 109 2.89 -8.26 -1.34
CA LEU A 109 3.94 -9.17 -0.91
C LEU A 109 5.12 -8.39 -0.31
N GLY A 110 5.53 -8.76 0.90
CA GLY A 110 6.65 -8.15 1.62
C GLY A 110 7.95 -8.91 1.39
N THR A 111 8.83 -8.42 0.52
CA THR A 111 10.11 -9.06 0.20
C THR A 111 11.29 -8.47 0.96
N ASN A 112 12.47 -9.07 0.80
CA ASN A 112 13.73 -8.58 1.36
C ASN A 112 14.74 -8.15 0.28
N PHE A 113 14.33 -8.08 -1.00
CA PHE A 113 15.22 -7.60 -2.06
C PHE A 113 15.71 -6.19 -1.78
N ALA A 114 17.00 -5.97 -2.02
CA ALA A 114 17.70 -4.75 -1.67
C ALA A 114 18.67 -4.34 -2.79
N PHE A 115 18.91 -3.02 -2.96
CA PHE A 115 19.57 -2.50 -4.16
C PHE A 115 20.87 -1.75 -3.89
N HIS A 116 21.44 -1.92 -2.70
CA HIS A 116 22.71 -1.30 -2.26
C HIS A 116 23.96 -2.13 -2.57
N HIS A 117 23.80 -3.33 -3.15
CA HIS A 117 24.91 -4.28 -3.33
C HIS A 117 25.98 -3.74 -4.27
N ILE A 118 27.25 -3.89 -3.86
CA ILE A 118 28.40 -3.47 -4.66
C ILE A 118 28.60 -4.45 -5.83
N GLU A 119 28.38 -5.75 -5.58
CA GLU A 119 28.51 -6.79 -6.57
C GLU A 119 27.33 -6.76 -7.55
N HIS A 120 27.63 -6.53 -8.82
CA HIS A 120 26.63 -6.40 -9.87
C HIS A 120 25.71 -7.62 -10.00
N GLU A 121 26.27 -8.82 -9.91
CA GLU A 121 25.50 -10.07 -9.99
C GLU A 121 24.46 -10.17 -8.86
N ARG A 122 24.83 -9.76 -7.66
CA ARG A 122 23.92 -9.76 -6.50
C ARG A 122 22.81 -8.72 -6.66
N LEU A 123 23.18 -7.52 -7.12
CA LEU A 123 22.19 -6.48 -7.43
C LEU A 123 21.20 -6.97 -8.48
N GLN A 124 21.70 -7.55 -9.58
CA GLN A 124 20.84 -8.06 -10.66
C GLN A 124 19.94 -9.19 -10.17
N LYS A 125 20.45 -10.11 -9.35
CA LYS A 125 19.67 -11.18 -8.73
C LYS A 125 18.51 -10.65 -7.89
N ASP A 126 18.75 -9.59 -7.12
CA ASP A 126 17.69 -8.96 -6.29
C ASP A 126 16.66 -8.22 -7.17
N ILE A 127 17.08 -7.56 -8.24
CA ILE A 127 16.16 -6.95 -9.21
C ILE A 127 15.28 -8.02 -9.88
N ASP A 128 15.88 -9.10 -10.37
CA ASP A 128 15.15 -10.18 -11.05
C ASP A 128 14.23 -10.94 -10.09
N GLY A 129 14.67 -11.15 -8.85
CA GLY A 129 13.84 -11.70 -7.79
C GLY A 129 12.63 -10.82 -7.49
N ALA A 130 12.82 -9.50 -7.37
CA ALA A 130 11.73 -8.56 -7.17
C ALA A 130 10.72 -8.60 -8.34
N LYS A 131 11.19 -8.69 -9.59
CA LYS A 131 10.31 -8.85 -10.77
C LYS A 131 9.50 -10.14 -10.73
N GLN A 132 10.06 -11.24 -10.21
CA GLN A 132 9.30 -12.48 -10.03
C GLN A 132 8.16 -12.31 -9.02
N TYR A 133 8.39 -11.56 -7.93
CA TYR A 133 7.36 -11.27 -6.94
C TYR A 133 6.34 -10.25 -7.42
N VAL A 134 6.69 -9.34 -8.32
CA VAL A 134 5.73 -8.47 -9.03
C VAL A 134 4.74 -9.33 -9.83
N ARG A 135 5.22 -10.29 -10.62
CA ARG A 135 4.35 -11.24 -11.34
C ARG A 135 3.50 -12.08 -10.39
N LEU A 136 4.11 -12.61 -9.31
CA LEU A 136 3.38 -13.37 -8.31
C LEU A 136 2.26 -12.52 -7.67
N SER A 137 2.56 -11.31 -7.22
CA SER A 137 1.59 -10.41 -6.61
C SER A 137 0.40 -10.13 -7.55
N HIS A 138 0.67 -9.86 -8.83
CA HIS A 138 -0.36 -9.73 -9.85
C HIS A 138 -1.24 -10.99 -9.95
N ASP A 139 -0.62 -12.17 -10.06
CA ASP A 139 -1.34 -13.42 -10.30
C ASP A 139 -2.20 -13.84 -9.10
N VAL A 140 -1.77 -13.54 -7.88
CA VAL A 140 -2.50 -13.89 -6.64
C VAL A 140 -3.47 -12.78 -6.17
N GLY A 141 -3.56 -11.65 -6.91
CA GLY A 141 -4.53 -10.58 -6.64
C GLY A 141 -4.04 -9.51 -5.66
N GLY A 142 -2.73 -9.40 -5.42
CA GLY A 142 -2.13 -8.28 -4.68
C GLY A 142 -2.05 -7.00 -5.51
N SER A 143 -1.72 -5.88 -4.88
CA SER A 143 -1.61 -4.56 -5.53
C SER A 143 -0.19 -3.99 -5.52
N GLY A 144 0.79 -4.71 -4.96
CA GLY A 144 2.17 -4.23 -4.93
C GLY A 144 3.16 -5.14 -4.24
N VAL A 145 4.42 -4.77 -4.34
CA VAL A 145 5.55 -5.50 -3.74
C VAL A 145 6.40 -4.53 -2.92
N LYS A 146 6.62 -4.87 -1.66
CA LYS A 146 7.52 -4.14 -0.78
C LYS A 146 8.96 -4.62 -0.98
N VAL A 147 9.87 -3.66 -1.15
CA VAL A 147 11.33 -3.85 -1.30
C VAL A 147 12.08 -2.92 -0.34
N LYS A 148 13.40 -3.05 -0.26
CA LYS A 148 14.23 -2.29 0.69
C LYS A 148 15.38 -1.56 -0.03
N PRO A 149 15.74 -0.33 0.39
CA PRO A 149 17.01 0.29 -0.05
C PRO A 149 18.21 -0.37 0.63
N ASN A 150 18.14 -0.58 1.88
CA ASN A 150 18.80 -1.39 2.90
C ASN A 150 20.14 -0.92 3.46
N ASP A 151 21.10 -0.37 2.73
CA ASP A 151 22.32 0.21 3.35
C ASP A 151 23.02 1.24 2.44
N LEU A 152 24.05 1.87 3.00
CA LEU A 152 25.07 2.64 2.30
C LEU A 152 26.43 1.98 2.64
N PRO A 153 26.97 1.15 1.75
CA PRO A 153 28.19 0.37 2.01
C PRO A 153 29.40 1.28 2.31
N GLU A 154 30.26 0.83 3.21
CA GLU A 154 31.52 1.51 3.51
C GLU A 154 32.47 1.47 2.31
N GLY A 155 33.26 2.52 2.13
CA GLY A 155 34.19 2.63 0.99
C GLY A 155 33.54 2.97 -0.36
N VAL A 156 32.20 3.06 -0.43
CA VAL A 156 31.50 3.50 -1.64
C VAL A 156 30.96 4.90 -1.43
N PRO A 157 31.15 5.83 -2.38
CA PRO A 157 30.55 7.17 -2.29
C PRO A 157 29.01 7.07 -2.11
N VAL A 158 28.49 7.77 -1.14
CA VAL A 158 27.05 7.75 -0.78
C VAL A 158 26.18 8.05 -1.99
N GLU A 159 26.56 9.04 -2.80
CA GLU A 159 25.81 9.46 -4.00
C GLU A 159 25.70 8.33 -5.02
N LYS A 160 26.79 7.56 -5.21
CA LYS A 160 26.80 6.45 -6.15
C LYS A 160 25.81 5.35 -5.71
N THR A 161 25.75 5.07 -4.41
CA THR A 161 24.80 4.07 -3.88
C THR A 161 23.35 4.57 -3.97
N ILE A 162 23.10 5.85 -3.67
CA ILE A 162 21.77 6.46 -3.81
C ILE A 162 21.31 6.41 -5.26
N GLU A 163 22.19 6.77 -6.21
CA GLU A 163 21.89 6.71 -7.64
C GLU A 163 21.57 5.29 -8.11
N GLN A 164 22.36 4.29 -7.66
CA GLN A 164 22.13 2.87 -7.97
C GLN A 164 20.77 2.40 -7.44
N ILE A 165 20.47 2.69 -6.17
CA ILE A 165 19.17 2.33 -5.57
C ILE A 165 18.03 2.99 -6.35
N GLY A 166 18.10 4.30 -6.61
CA GLY A 166 17.06 5.02 -7.33
C GLY A 166 16.84 4.53 -8.76
N LYS A 167 17.90 4.21 -9.51
CA LYS A 167 17.81 3.63 -10.86
C LYS A 167 17.17 2.23 -10.83
N SER A 168 17.54 1.38 -9.87
CA SER A 168 16.96 0.05 -9.69
C SER A 168 15.45 0.14 -9.37
N LEU A 169 15.07 1.10 -8.53
CA LEU A 169 13.66 1.35 -8.20
C LEU A 169 12.87 1.84 -9.42
N ASN A 170 13.44 2.71 -10.26
CA ASN A 170 12.80 3.15 -11.51
C ASN A 170 12.62 2.01 -12.51
N GLU A 171 13.60 1.10 -12.60
CA GLU A 171 13.47 -0.11 -13.41
C GLU A 171 12.31 -0.99 -12.93
N LEU A 172 12.24 -1.24 -11.63
CA LEU A 172 11.14 -1.99 -11.01
C LEU A 172 9.81 -1.26 -11.12
N GLY A 173 9.80 0.07 -11.02
CA GLY A 173 8.61 0.90 -11.18
C GLY A 173 7.98 0.74 -12.55
N ARG A 174 8.78 0.80 -13.62
CA ARG A 174 8.33 0.52 -15.00
C ARG A 174 7.77 -0.89 -15.13
N PHE A 175 8.54 -1.88 -14.67
CA PHE A 175 8.10 -3.27 -14.72
C PHE A 175 6.82 -3.51 -13.90
N GLY A 176 6.71 -2.93 -12.71
CA GLY A 176 5.52 -3.03 -11.87
C GLY A 176 4.28 -2.40 -12.53
N ALA A 177 4.45 -1.28 -13.23
CA ALA A 177 3.36 -0.61 -13.93
C ALA A 177 2.73 -1.48 -15.01
N ASP A 178 3.51 -2.28 -15.75
CA ASP A 178 3.02 -3.23 -16.75
C ASP A 178 2.10 -4.33 -16.15
N TYR A 179 2.23 -4.58 -14.85
CA TYR A 179 1.42 -5.54 -14.10
C TYR A 179 0.39 -4.88 -13.15
N GLY A 180 0.27 -3.55 -13.15
CA GLY A 180 -0.57 -2.84 -12.20
C GLY A 180 -0.14 -3.01 -10.74
N GLN A 181 1.17 -3.20 -10.50
CA GLN A 181 1.75 -3.45 -9.18
C GLN A 181 2.64 -2.30 -8.73
N GLU A 182 2.31 -1.66 -7.60
CA GLU A 182 3.13 -0.63 -6.99
C GLU A 182 4.42 -1.21 -6.38
N ILE A 183 5.53 -0.51 -6.53
CA ILE A 183 6.78 -0.81 -5.84
C ILE A 183 6.86 0.04 -4.57
N ARG A 184 6.82 -0.60 -3.41
CA ARG A 184 6.76 0.02 -2.08
C ARG A 184 8.12 -0.06 -1.41
N VAL A 185 8.76 1.08 -1.24
CA VAL A 185 10.12 1.14 -0.69
C VAL A 185 10.05 1.37 0.81
N GLU A 186 10.32 0.32 1.58
CA GLU A 186 10.32 0.38 3.04
C GLU A 186 11.43 1.31 3.54
N VAL A 187 11.11 2.24 4.42
CA VAL A 187 12.08 3.07 5.15
C VAL A 187 12.86 2.18 6.10
N HIS A 188 13.89 1.52 5.58
CA HIS A 188 14.63 0.45 6.24
C HIS A 188 16.12 0.50 5.93
N GLY A 189 16.92 -0.10 6.83
CA GLY A 189 18.36 -0.30 6.66
C GLY A 189 19.20 0.68 7.47
N ARG A 190 20.41 0.24 7.84
CA ARG A 190 21.27 0.89 8.85
C ARG A 190 21.48 2.40 8.66
N LYS A 191 21.57 2.88 7.42
CA LYS A 191 21.72 4.31 7.10
C LYS A 191 20.56 4.84 6.25
N THR A 192 19.97 3.97 5.45
CA THR A 192 18.91 4.32 4.50
C THR A 192 17.54 4.52 5.17
N GLN A 193 17.33 4.07 6.42
CA GLN A 193 16.11 4.39 7.17
C GLN A 193 16.03 5.87 7.63
N ARG A 194 17.09 6.66 7.45
CA ARG A 194 17.08 8.10 7.73
C ARG A 194 16.32 8.84 6.63
N LEU A 195 15.29 9.61 6.99
CA LEU A 195 14.42 10.27 6.01
C LEU A 195 15.14 11.25 5.05
N PRO A 196 16.19 12.00 5.47
CA PRO A 196 16.98 12.79 4.54
C PRO A 196 17.68 11.94 3.46
N ILE A 197 18.07 10.71 3.77
CA ILE A 197 18.63 9.78 2.78
C ILE A 197 17.51 9.22 1.88
N MET A 198 16.38 8.80 2.46
CA MET A 198 15.22 8.38 1.69
C MET A 198 14.75 9.45 0.70
N LYS A 199 14.68 10.71 1.14
CA LYS A 199 14.37 11.84 0.25
C LYS A 199 15.29 11.86 -0.97
N ARG A 200 16.61 11.75 -0.78
CA ARG A 200 17.60 11.74 -1.87
C ARG A 200 17.46 10.51 -2.77
N ILE A 201 17.13 9.33 -2.22
CA ILE A 201 16.82 8.15 -3.03
C ILE A 201 15.61 8.43 -3.91
N PHE A 202 14.55 9.07 -3.37
CA PHE A 202 13.34 9.40 -4.10
C PHE A 202 13.48 10.61 -5.04
N ASP A 203 14.53 11.40 -4.93
CA ASP A 203 14.90 12.40 -5.92
C ASP A 203 15.43 11.75 -7.21
N VAL A 204 16.00 10.54 -7.12
CA VAL A 204 16.43 9.71 -8.24
C VAL A 204 15.33 8.73 -8.68
N ALA A 205 14.64 8.09 -7.72
CA ALA A 205 13.53 7.17 -7.96
C ALA A 205 12.24 7.95 -8.24
N ASP A 206 12.16 8.59 -9.38
CA ASP A 206 11.09 9.53 -9.75
C ASP A 206 9.88 8.88 -10.42
N HIS A 207 9.96 7.59 -10.76
CA HIS A 207 8.85 6.87 -11.41
C HIS A 207 7.58 6.89 -10.53
N PRO A 208 6.40 7.25 -11.09
CA PRO A 208 5.16 7.42 -10.31
C PRO A 208 4.67 6.15 -9.63
N ASN A 209 5.05 4.97 -10.15
CA ASN A 209 4.68 3.67 -9.60
C ASN A 209 5.64 3.17 -8.50
N VAL A 210 6.49 4.06 -7.96
CA VAL A 210 7.39 3.81 -6.83
C VAL A 210 6.97 4.69 -5.66
N GLY A 211 6.52 4.09 -4.57
CA GLY A 211 6.04 4.81 -3.39
C GLY A 211 6.83 4.48 -2.12
N VAL A 212 6.88 5.45 -1.21
CA VAL A 212 7.45 5.27 0.14
C VAL A 212 6.51 4.39 0.96
N CYS A 213 7.03 3.31 1.53
CA CYS A 213 6.41 2.59 2.62
C CYS A 213 7.09 3.04 3.93
N TRP A 214 6.42 3.95 4.67
CA TRP A 214 6.89 4.38 5.97
C TRP A 214 7.09 3.17 6.88
N ASN A 215 8.10 3.19 7.73
CA ASN A 215 8.30 2.20 8.77
C ASN A 215 8.66 2.96 10.07
N SER A 216 7.97 2.67 11.16
CA SER A 216 8.16 3.41 12.41
C SER A 216 9.52 3.08 13.04
N ASN A 217 10.52 3.93 12.79
CA ASN A 217 11.88 3.82 13.27
C ASN A 217 12.22 4.95 14.26
N ASP A 218 13.17 4.74 15.16
CA ASP A 218 13.61 5.78 16.07
C ASP A 218 14.26 6.96 15.35
N GLU A 219 14.85 6.72 14.15
CA GLU A 219 15.41 7.74 13.28
C GLU A 219 14.38 8.75 12.76
N ASP A 220 13.10 8.36 12.70
CA ASP A 220 12.01 9.27 12.33
C ASP A 220 11.89 10.47 13.29
N LEU A 221 12.37 10.29 14.53
CA LEU A 221 12.29 11.26 15.61
C LEU A 221 13.55 12.13 15.72
N THR A 222 14.59 11.86 14.93
CA THR A 222 15.87 12.56 15.01
C THR A 222 15.84 13.94 14.33
N GLY A 223 16.81 14.79 14.66
CA GLY A 223 16.91 16.13 14.10
C GLY A 223 15.71 17.00 14.48
N PRO A 224 15.02 17.64 13.52
CA PRO A 224 13.83 18.45 13.79
C PRO A 224 12.57 17.65 14.18
N GLY A 225 12.64 16.32 14.22
CA GLY A 225 11.57 15.46 14.71
C GLY A 225 10.63 14.91 13.63
N LEU A 226 9.58 14.22 14.10
CA LEU A 226 8.68 13.40 13.26
C LEU A 226 8.02 14.19 12.13
N GLU A 227 7.44 15.36 12.41
CA GLU A 227 6.70 16.12 11.39
C GLU A 227 7.62 16.61 10.26
N TYR A 228 8.84 17.05 10.60
CA TYR A 228 9.83 17.43 9.61
C TYR A 228 10.20 16.23 8.72
N ASN A 229 10.57 15.12 9.32
CA ASN A 229 10.96 13.89 8.61
C ASN A 229 9.82 13.34 7.74
N PHE A 230 8.59 13.35 8.25
CA PHE A 230 7.39 12.99 7.49
C PHE A 230 7.22 13.88 6.24
N ASN A 231 7.38 15.19 6.40
CA ASN A 231 7.22 16.15 5.30
C ASN A 231 8.26 16.02 4.19
N LEU A 232 9.45 15.43 4.47
CA LEU A 232 10.46 15.17 3.44
C LEU A 232 9.96 14.20 2.36
N VAL A 233 9.06 13.27 2.72
CA VAL A 233 8.63 12.17 1.84
C VAL A 233 7.11 12.12 1.62
N LYS A 234 6.32 12.98 2.24
CA LYS A 234 4.84 12.89 2.24
C LYS A 234 4.19 12.82 0.86
N ASN A 235 4.78 13.47 -0.14
CA ASN A 235 4.25 13.52 -1.51
C ASN A 235 4.60 12.24 -2.32
N ARG A 236 5.32 11.32 -1.71
CA ARG A 236 5.78 10.08 -2.33
C ARG A 236 5.28 8.83 -1.59
N PHE A 237 4.35 8.98 -0.63
CA PHE A 237 3.76 7.80 0.01
C PHE A 237 3.07 6.89 -0.99
N GLY A 238 3.39 5.60 -0.91
CA GLY A 238 2.64 4.55 -1.57
C GLY A 238 1.42 4.11 -0.77
N ASP A 239 0.79 3.02 -1.19
CA ASP A 239 -0.45 2.52 -0.61
C ASP A 239 -0.29 1.84 0.77
N THR A 240 0.94 1.67 1.25
CA THR A 240 1.20 0.99 2.53
C THR A 240 2.16 1.75 3.42
N VAL A 241 1.92 1.62 4.72
CA VAL A 241 2.74 2.11 5.82
C VAL A 241 2.88 0.99 6.83
N HIS A 242 4.08 0.73 7.34
CA HIS A 242 4.33 -0.21 8.42
C HIS A 242 4.40 0.53 9.77
N ILE A 243 3.68 0.00 10.73
CA ILE A 243 3.73 0.45 12.12
C ILE A 243 3.99 -0.73 13.05
N ARG A 244 4.45 -0.44 14.26
CA ARG A 244 4.54 -1.42 15.34
C ARG A 244 3.29 -1.34 16.22
N GLU A 245 3.30 -2.07 17.32
CA GLU A 245 2.20 -2.04 18.29
C GLU A 245 1.97 -0.61 18.81
N LEU A 246 0.75 -0.13 18.71
CA LEU A 246 0.36 1.27 18.97
C LEU A 246 0.42 1.67 20.45
N ASN A 247 0.41 0.70 21.34
CA ASN A 247 0.41 0.88 22.81
C ASN A 247 1.70 0.44 23.49
N ILE A 248 2.76 0.16 22.72
CA ILE A 248 4.03 -0.32 23.25
C ILE A 248 5.16 0.63 22.82
N GLY A 249 6.08 0.90 23.75
CA GLY A 249 7.19 1.82 23.52
C GLY A 249 6.78 3.29 23.61
N GLN A 250 7.65 4.17 23.08
CA GLN A 250 7.49 5.63 23.19
C GLN A 250 7.33 6.32 21.83
N TYR A 251 7.17 5.53 20.73
CA TYR A 251 6.98 6.12 19.44
C TYR A 251 5.65 6.91 19.39
N PRO A 252 5.64 8.17 18.91
CA PRO A 252 4.48 9.07 19.02
C PRO A 252 3.40 8.74 17.98
N TYR A 253 2.80 7.54 18.03
CA TYR A 253 1.82 7.07 17.04
C TYR A 253 0.63 8.00 16.86
N GLN A 254 0.12 8.64 17.96
CA GLN A 254 -0.97 9.60 17.78
C GLN A 254 -0.56 10.79 16.91
N GLN A 255 0.69 11.27 17.04
CA GLN A 255 1.21 12.35 16.19
C GLN A 255 1.34 11.87 14.73
N LEU A 256 1.86 10.66 14.50
CA LEU A 256 1.97 10.08 13.17
C LEU A 256 0.58 9.93 12.51
N ILE A 257 -0.40 9.40 13.23
CA ILE A 257 -1.78 9.26 12.73
C ILE A 257 -2.41 10.64 12.43
N ASN A 258 -2.15 11.66 13.26
CA ASN A 258 -2.62 13.02 12.98
C ASN A 258 -2.07 13.55 11.64
N LEU A 259 -0.79 13.28 11.33
CA LEU A 259 -0.17 13.67 10.06
C LEU A 259 -0.82 12.95 8.87
N PHE A 260 -1.06 11.65 8.98
CA PHE A 260 -1.76 10.89 7.93
C PHE A 260 -3.22 11.34 7.73
N VAL A 261 -3.94 11.62 8.81
CA VAL A 261 -5.31 12.18 8.74
C VAL A 261 -5.28 13.56 8.09
N LYS A 262 -4.37 14.45 8.50
CA LYS A 262 -4.24 15.81 7.94
C LYS A 262 -3.98 15.82 6.43
N MET A 263 -3.24 14.82 5.90
CA MET A 263 -2.99 14.70 4.46
C MET A 263 -4.06 13.91 3.70
N ASP A 264 -5.12 13.45 4.36
CA ASP A 264 -6.16 12.56 3.82
C ASP A 264 -5.59 11.30 3.18
N TYR A 265 -4.65 10.64 3.88
CA TYR A 265 -4.06 9.38 3.41
C TYR A 265 -5.15 8.31 3.21
N LYS A 266 -5.03 7.53 2.14
CA LYS A 266 -6.07 6.57 1.71
C LYS A 266 -5.60 5.13 1.68
N GLY A 267 -4.35 4.89 2.01
CA GLY A 267 -3.72 3.58 1.98
C GLY A 267 -3.95 2.73 3.23
N TRP A 268 -3.13 1.71 3.35
CA TRP A 268 -3.14 0.75 4.45
C TRP A 268 -2.10 1.12 5.51
N ILE A 269 -2.52 1.13 6.77
CA ILE A 269 -1.63 1.16 7.93
C ILE A 269 -1.49 -0.28 8.42
N LEU A 270 -0.34 -0.89 8.14
CA LEU A 270 -0.09 -2.31 8.36
C LEU A 270 0.72 -2.51 9.64
N LEU A 271 0.20 -3.33 10.54
CA LEU A 271 0.88 -3.71 11.78
C LEU A 271 2.00 -4.72 11.47
N GLU A 272 3.25 -4.31 11.59
CA GLU A 272 4.43 -5.17 11.61
C GLU A 272 4.87 -5.43 13.05
N ALA A 273 4.08 -6.22 13.78
CA ALA A 273 4.24 -6.44 15.20
C ALA A 273 5.54 -7.17 15.56
N ARG A 274 6.20 -6.76 16.65
CA ARG A 274 7.50 -7.28 17.11
C ARG A 274 7.45 -8.03 18.43
N THR A 275 6.36 -7.92 19.18
CA THR A 275 6.19 -8.62 20.46
C THR A 275 5.70 -10.06 20.26
N LYS A 276 5.55 -10.79 21.38
CA LYS A 276 5.04 -12.17 21.42
C LYS A 276 3.92 -12.28 22.44
N PRO A 277 2.72 -11.75 22.17
CA PRO A 277 1.60 -11.86 23.08
C PRO A 277 1.16 -13.33 23.22
N LYS A 278 0.62 -13.69 24.39
CA LYS A 278 0.07 -15.03 24.63
C LYS A 278 -1.11 -15.35 23.71
N ASP A 279 -1.95 -14.35 23.46
CA ASP A 279 -3.10 -14.42 22.55
C ASP A 279 -2.95 -13.38 21.44
N ARG A 280 -2.46 -13.82 20.28
CA ARG A 280 -2.24 -12.96 19.11
C ARG A 280 -3.56 -12.48 18.48
N ILE A 281 -4.63 -13.26 18.58
CA ILE A 281 -5.94 -12.89 18.03
C ILE A 281 -6.53 -11.73 18.82
N LYS A 282 -6.54 -11.85 20.15
CA LYS A 282 -6.97 -10.77 21.02
C LYS A 282 -6.11 -9.53 20.83
N ALA A 283 -4.78 -9.67 20.82
CA ALA A 283 -3.86 -8.56 20.62
C ALA A 283 -4.09 -7.86 19.26
N LEU A 284 -4.34 -8.61 18.19
CA LEU A 284 -4.61 -8.05 16.87
C LEU A 284 -5.91 -7.24 16.83
N ALA A 285 -6.97 -7.74 17.46
CA ALA A 285 -8.23 -7.01 17.61
C ALA A 285 -8.06 -5.72 18.44
N GLU A 286 -7.25 -5.76 19.51
CA GLU A 286 -6.92 -4.58 20.34
C GLU A 286 -6.17 -3.52 19.52
N GLN A 287 -5.19 -3.91 18.70
CA GLN A 287 -4.45 -2.96 17.84
C GLN A 287 -5.38 -2.27 16.83
N ARG A 288 -6.33 -2.98 16.23
CA ARG A 288 -7.33 -2.39 15.35
C ARG A 288 -8.19 -1.34 16.09
N MET A 289 -8.67 -1.67 17.28
CA MET A 289 -9.48 -0.71 18.07
C MET A 289 -8.67 0.54 18.45
N LEU A 290 -7.40 0.38 18.82
CA LEU A 290 -6.51 1.51 19.11
C LEU A 290 -6.30 2.40 17.87
N PHE A 291 -6.08 1.80 16.70
CA PHE A 291 -5.98 2.54 15.46
C PHE A 291 -7.24 3.37 15.18
N GLU A 292 -8.43 2.77 15.28
CA GLU A 292 -9.71 3.44 15.06
C GLU A 292 -9.91 4.62 16.05
N GLN A 293 -9.56 4.43 17.32
CA GLN A 293 -9.60 5.50 18.33
C GLN A 293 -8.64 6.65 18.02
N MET A 294 -7.41 6.34 17.56
CA MET A 294 -6.43 7.36 17.19
C MET A 294 -6.88 8.16 15.96
N VAL A 295 -7.48 7.50 14.96
CA VAL A 295 -8.05 8.18 13.78
C VAL A 295 -9.21 9.10 14.20
N ALA A 296 -10.15 8.60 15.00
CA ALA A 296 -11.27 9.41 15.50
C ALA A 296 -10.79 10.63 16.29
N LYS A 297 -9.77 10.46 17.15
CA LYS A 297 -9.16 11.57 17.91
C LYS A 297 -8.45 12.57 17.00
N ALA A 298 -7.79 12.11 15.93
CA ALA A 298 -7.17 12.99 14.95
C ALA A 298 -8.22 13.81 14.18
N GLN A 299 -9.30 13.18 13.75
CA GLN A 299 -10.43 13.82 13.05
C GLN A 299 -11.22 14.84 13.90
N ALA A 300 -11.24 14.65 15.22
CA ALA A 300 -11.86 15.60 16.15
C ALA A 300 -11.03 16.89 16.37
N ARG A 301 -9.79 16.95 15.86
CA ARG A 301 -8.88 18.10 16.00
C ARG A 301 -8.76 18.93 14.71
N LEU A 302 -9.40 18.49 13.63
CA LEU A 302 -9.51 19.21 12.36
C LEU A 302 -10.78 20.07 12.32
#